data_0142d76e1e3f15ef54ee4945700ccbdf
#
_entry.id   0142d76e1e3f15ef54ee4945700ccbdf
#
_cell.length_a   1.000
_cell.length_b   1.000
_cell.length_c   1.000
_cell.angle_alpha   90.00
_cell.angle_beta   90.00
_cell.angle_gamma   90.00
#
_symmetry.space_group_name_H-M   'P 1'
#
loop_
_entity.id
_entity.type
_entity.pdbx_description
1 polymer ?
#
loop_
_entity_poly.entity_id
_entity_poly.type
_entity_poly.pdbx_seq_one_letter_code
_entity_poly.pdbx_strand_id
1 'polypeptide(L)'
;MTNRFRVSSALIRRLEDVGLRPLVVLRQAGLPMGLFDQEKILVTTEELFSLYRGISEVSRDPAIGLKLGTEERIERYDPISIAALYARSFRDALQRMARYKQLTCPEEIRIAERGDECAVQFLWLLADEIEPALLIDGCFAWIVAIGRRGTGRLVNPKRVELQRTEAHRKMYEQHFQCPVKFGARQNVLVFDKADVERPFVTHNADLLAILAPQLEAQLTQQLAQKSVSEQVKGILKRLLAGQRPGLETVAGELRLSTRTLQRRLTGERATFQQLMEDARRELAQHYLLHSSLELNETAYLLGYEDANSFFRAFHHWEGTSPGEWRASHARSGQIQETETSPV
;
A
#
# COMPACT_ATOMS: atom_id res chain seq x y z
N MET A 1 9.29 1.78 -18.84
CA MET A 1 8.07 2.64 -18.96
C MET A 1 7.80 3.22 -17.60
N THR A 2 7.74 4.54 -17.47
CA THR A 2 7.48 5.23 -16.20
C THR A 2 6.10 4.82 -15.69
N ASN A 3 6.08 4.18 -14.51
CA ASN A 3 4.85 3.68 -13.86
C ASN A 3 4.07 4.88 -13.27
N ARG A 4 3.39 5.65 -14.14
CA ARG A 4 2.59 6.82 -13.73
C ARG A 4 1.18 6.39 -13.42
N PHE A 5 0.63 6.89 -12.32
CA PHE A 5 -0.74 6.68 -11.88
C PHE A 5 -1.42 8.01 -11.53
N ARG A 6 -2.74 7.98 -11.47
CA ARG A 6 -3.53 9.19 -11.28
C ARG A 6 -3.71 9.49 -9.80
N VAL A 7 -3.30 10.69 -9.38
CA VAL A 7 -3.67 11.25 -8.07
C VAL A 7 -5.03 11.94 -8.18
N SER A 8 -5.88 11.73 -7.18
CA SER A 8 -7.19 12.38 -7.13
C SER A 8 -7.06 13.90 -6.90
N SER A 9 -7.83 14.69 -7.64
CA SER A 9 -7.97 16.13 -7.39
C SER A 9 -8.54 16.42 -5.98
N ALA A 10 -9.14 15.44 -5.33
CA ALA A 10 -9.56 15.54 -3.94
C ALA A 10 -8.39 15.87 -3.00
N LEU A 11 -7.16 15.39 -3.31
CA LEU A 11 -5.98 15.72 -2.51
C LEU A 11 -5.71 17.23 -2.47
N ILE A 12 -5.85 17.92 -3.61
CA ILE A 12 -5.64 19.38 -3.68
C ILE A 12 -6.60 20.10 -2.75
N ARG A 13 -7.89 19.78 -2.84
CA ARG A 13 -8.90 20.36 -1.95
C ARG A 13 -8.65 20.04 -0.48
N ARG A 14 -8.14 18.84 -0.19
CA ARG A 14 -7.76 18.45 1.18
C ARG A 14 -6.59 19.28 1.71
N LEU A 15 -5.59 19.56 0.88
CA LEU A 15 -4.48 20.45 1.26
C LEU A 15 -4.99 21.86 1.62
N GLU A 16 -5.89 22.41 0.79
CA GLU A 16 -6.51 23.72 1.07
C GLU A 16 -7.34 23.70 2.34
N ASP A 17 -8.13 22.67 2.59
CA ASP A 17 -8.94 22.51 3.82
C ASP A 17 -8.10 22.50 5.10
N VAL A 18 -6.89 21.96 5.04
CA VAL A 18 -5.96 21.96 6.19
C VAL A 18 -5.04 23.20 6.21
N GLY A 19 -5.33 24.20 5.38
CA GLY A 19 -4.63 25.48 5.34
C GLY A 19 -3.29 25.47 4.59
N LEU A 20 -3.02 24.43 3.80
CA LEU A 20 -1.82 24.35 2.98
C LEU A 20 -2.09 24.88 1.57
N ARG A 21 -1.18 25.72 1.07
CA ARG A 21 -1.25 26.19 -0.33
C ARG A 21 -0.61 25.17 -1.27
N PRO A 22 -1.36 24.60 -2.24
CA PRO A 22 -0.86 23.54 -3.12
C PRO A 22 0.44 23.90 -3.86
N LEU A 23 0.57 25.15 -4.35
CA LEU A 23 1.77 25.63 -5.03
C LEU A 23 3.02 25.65 -4.12
N VAL A 24 2.84 25.95 -2.83
CA VAL A 24 3.95 25.94 -1.87
C VAL A 24 4.41 24.50 -1.63
N VAL A 25 3.47 23.58 -1.53
CA VAL A 25 3.76 22.15 -1.40
C VAL A 25 4.50 21.62 -2.63
N LEU A 26 4.04 21.94 -3.86
CA LEU A 26 4.72 21.53 -5.09
C LEU A 26 6.16 22.05 -5.16
N ARG A 27 6.37 23.32 -4.79
CA ARG A 27 7.72 23.92 -4.75
C ARG A 27 8.63 23.18 -3.76
N GLN A 28 8.13 22.92 -2.56
CA GLN A 28 8.89 22.22 -1.52
C GLN A 28 9.20 20.77 -1.92
N ALA A 29 8.27 20.12 -2.60
CA ALA A 29 8.43 18.76 -3.13
C ALA A 29 9.36 18.69 -4.36
N GLY A 30 9.80 19.82 -4.91
CA GLY A 30 10.60 19.83 -6.16
C GLY A 30 9.79 19.39 -7.40
N LEU A 31 8.46 19.51 -7.36
CA LEU A 31 7.57 19.07 -8.43
C LEU A 31 7.16 20.23 -9.35
N PRO A 32 6.78 19.95 -10.62
CA PRO A 32 6.36 20.97 -11.56
C PRO A 32 5.19 21.80 -11.02
N MET A 33 5.29 23.12 -11.07
CA MET A 33 4.27 24.03 -10.53
C MET A 33 2.90 23.90 -11.21
N GLY A 34 2.85 23.48 -12.48
CA GLY A 34 1.61 23.22 -13.22
C GLY A 34 1.08 21.78 -13.06
N LEU A 35 1.64 20.97 -12.13
CA LEU A 35 1.23 19.57 -11.96
C LEU A 35 -0.26 19.45 -11.62
N PHE A 36 -0.76 20.34 -10.78
CA PHE A 36 -2.15 20.33 -10.31
C PHE A 36 -3.15 21.00 -11.27
N ASP A 37 -2.66 21.70 -12.31
CA ASP A 37 -3.49 22.33 -13.35
C ASP A 37 -3.85 21.33 -14.45
N GLN A 38 -3.27 20.14 -14.44
CA GLN A 38 -3.53 19.11 -15.44
C GLN A 38 -4.92 18.47 -15.24
N GLU A 39 -5.63 18.19 -16.32
CA GLU A 39 -6.91 17.45 -16.29
C GLU A 39 -6.76 16.08 -15.58
N LYS A 40 -5.61 15.43 -15.80
CA LYS A 40 -5.23 14.18 -15.13
C LYS A 40 -3.88 14.39 -14.45
N ILE A 41 -3.88 14.44 -13.13
CA ILE A 41 -2.66 14.57 -12.35
C ILE A 41 -1.98 13.20 -12.32
N LEU A 42 -0.93 13.05 -13.13
CA LEU A 42 -0.17 11.79 -13.25
C LEU A 42 1.18 11.94 -12.57
N VAL A 43 1.48 11.04 -11.63
CA VAL A 43 2.74 11.02 -10.89
C VAL A 43 3.36 9.62 -10.88
N THR A 44 4.67 9.53 -10.68
CA THR A 44 5.35 8.28 -10.31
C THR A 44 5.27 8.06 -8.80
N THR A 45 5.74 6.91 -8.32
CA THR A 45 5.82 6.64 -6.87
C THR A 45 6.76 7.63 -6.18
N GLU A 46 7.91 7.92 -6.78
CA GLU A 46 8.90 8.86 -6.26
C GLU A 46 8.35 10.30 -6.21
N GLU A 47 7.63 10.73 -7.25
CA GLU A 47 6.95 12.02 -7.29
C GLU A 47 5.86 12.11 -6.20
N LEU A 48 5.10 11.03 -5.98
CA LEU A 48 4.13 10.98 -4.89
C LEU A 48 4.80 11.07 -3.52
N PHE A 49 5.88 10.32 -3.30
CA PHE A 49 6.60 10.35 -2.04
C PHE A 49 7.23 11.72 -1.79
N SER A 50 7.78 12.35 -2.83
CA SER A 50 8.28 13.74 -2.75
C SER A 50 7.17 14.72 -2.41
N LEU A 51 5.97 14.54 -2.97
CA LEU A 51 4.79 15.35 -2.62
C LEU A 51 4.45 15.23 -1.13
N TYR A 52 4.41 14.01 -0.58
CA TYR A 52 4.10 13.79 0.83
C TYR A 52 5.22 14.28 1.76
N ARG A 53 6.50 14.21 1.37
CA ARG A 53 7.59 14.86 2.09
C ARG A 53 7.43 16.38 2.08
N GLY A 54 7.13 16.97 0.92
CA GLY A 54 6.87 18.40 0.81
C GLY A 54 5.69 18.86 1.68
N ILE A 55 4.62 18.08 1.78
CA ILE A 55 3.51 18.35 2.71
C ILE A 55 4.02 18.36 4.16
N SER A 56 4.82 17.37 4.55
CA SER A 56 5.38 17.28 5.90
C SER A 56 6.26 18.48 6.26
N GLU A 57 7.05 18.97 5.31
CA GLU A 57 7.97 20.10 5.51
C GLU A 57 7.24 21.46 5.56
N VAL A 58 6.19 21.63 4.74
CA VAL A 58 5.37 22.85 4.73
C VAL A 58 4.46 22.92 5.95
N SER A 59 3.93 21.77 6.38
CA SER A 59 3.05 21.69 7.54
C SER A 59 3.87 21.63 8.84
N ARG A 60 3.57 22.52 9.76
CA ARG A 60 4.11 22.45 11.13
C ARG A 60 3.24 21.60 12.05
N ASP A 61 2.16 21.03 11.55
CA ASP A 61 1.23 20.21 12.31
C ASP A 61 1.63 18.73 12.24
N PRO A 62 2.08 18.12 13.33
CA PRO A 62 2.46 16.70 13.33
C PRO A 62 1.28 15.75 13.04
N ALA A 63 0.03 16.23 13.20
CA ALA A 63 -1.17 15.45 12.92
C ALA A 63 -1.64 15.58 11.46
N ILE A 64 -0.89 16.24 10.58
CA ILE A 64 -1.36 16.58 9.23
C ILE A 64 -1.72 15.29 8.42
N GLY A 65 -0.93 14.21 8.56
CA GLY A 65 -1.23 12.93 7.89
C GLY A 65 -2.55 12.34 8.36
N LEU A 66 -2.79 12.32 9.66
CA LEU A 66 -4.05 11.86 10.26
C LEU A 66 -5.24 12.69 9.76
N LYS A 67 -5.08 14.01 9.72
CA LYS A 67 -6.12 14.92 9.20
C LYS A 67 -6.40 14.69 7.72
N LEU A 68 -5.38 14.51 6.89
CA LEU A 68 -5.55 14.22 5.47
C LEU A 68 -6.25 12.89 5.22
N GLY A 69 -6.02 11.88 6.06
CA GLY A 69 -6.68 10.57 5.97
C GLY A 69 -8.11 10.57 6.50
N THR A 70 -8.49 11.52 7.37
CA THR A 70 -9.81 11.59 7.99
C THR A 70 -10.69 12.61 7.26
N GLU A 71 -11.52 12.18 6.33
CA GLU A 71 -12.54 13.05 5.70
C GLU A 71 -13.90 12.81 6.37
N GLU A 72 -14.51 13.88 6.83
CA GLU A 72 -15.82 13.84 7.49
C GLU A 72 -16.98 14.05 6.51
N ARG A 73 -16.72 14.64 5.36
CA ARG A 73 -17.72 15.01 4.36
C ARG A 73 -17.85 13.92 3.29
N ILE A 74 -18.96 13.18 3.31
CA ILE A 74 -19.19 12.06 2.39
C ILE A 74 -19.18 12.51 0.92
N GLU A 75 -19.66 13.70 0.64
CA GLU A 75 -19.68 14.29 -0.70
C GLU A 75 -18.29 14.52 -1.31
N ARG A 76 -17.24 14.40 -0.48
CA ARG A 76 -15.84 14.51 -0.90
C ARG A 76 -15.12 13.17 -1.04
N TYR A 77 -15.82 12.09 -0.71
CA TYR A 77 -15.25 10.76 -0.83
C TYR A 77 -15.02 10.41 -2.30
N ASP A 78 -13.90 9.78 -2.57
CA ASP A 78 -13.65 9.13 -3.86
C ASP A 78 -14.53 7.86 -4.00
N PRO A 79 -14.69 7.35 -5.23
CA PRO A 79 -15.55 6.19 -5.47
C PRO A 79 -15.16 4.94 -4.66
N ILE A 80 -13.88 4.76 -4.33
CA ILE A 80 -13.40 3.61 -3.53
C ILE A 80 -13.86 3.77 -2.09
N SER A 81 -13.70 4.96 -1.52
CA SER A 81 -14.16 5.30 -0.17
C SER A 81 -15.68 5.19 -0.04
N ILE A 82 -16.43 5.59 -1.08
CA ILE A 82 -17.89 5.40 -1.13
C ILE A 82 -18.24 3.92 -1.15
N ALA A 83 -17.61 3.12 -2.04
CA ALA A 83 -17.87 1.68 -2.11
C ALA A 83 -17.52 0.95 -0.81
N ALA A 84 -16.48 1.41 -0.09
CA ALA A 84 -16.12 0.89 1.21
C ALA A 84 -17.12 1.30 2.30
N LEU A 85 -17.53 2.58 2.36
CA LEU A 85 -18.45 3.08 3.39
C LEU A 85 -19.82 2.42 3.34
N TYR A 86 -20.32 2.11 2.14
CA TYR A 86 -21.63 1.48 1.95
C TYR A 86 -21.58 -0.05 1.87
N ALA A 87 -20.44 -0.67 2.18
CA ALA A 87 -20.23 -2.11 2.27
C ALA A 87 -21.14 -2.76 3.34
N ARG A 88 -21.28 -4.09 3.30
CA ARG A 88 -22.13 -4.85 4.24
C ARG A 88 -21.56 -4.87 5.66
N SER A 89 -20.23 -4.90 5.77
CA SER A 89 -19.52 -4.98 7.05
C SER A 89 -18.14 -4.30 6.91
N PHE A 90 -17.45 -4.14 8.03
CA PHE A 90 -16.10 -3.61 7.98
C PHE A 90 -15.16 -4.55 7.21
N ARG A 91 -15.36 -5.86 7.28
CA ARG A 91 -14.64 -6.84 6.44
C ARG A 91 -14.85 -6.58 4.95
N ASP A 92 -16.10 -6.46 4.50
CA ASP A 92 -16.41 -6.18 3.09
C ASP A 92 -15.81 -4.84 2.66
N ALA A 93 -15.81 -3.82 3.55
CA ALA A 93 -15.15 -2.54 3.29
C ALA A 93 -13.64 -2.69 3.07
N LEU A 94 -12.92 -3.38 3.97
CA LEU A 94 -11.49 -3.63 3.85
C LEU A 94 -11.16 -4.40 2.55
N GLN A 95 -11.96 -5.41 2.21
CA GLN A 95 -11.78 -6.17 0.97
C GLN A 95 -11.97 -5.31 -0.28
N ARG A 96 -12.97 -4.41 -0.29
CA ARG A 96 -13.19 -3.45 -1.38
C ARG A 96 -12.05 -2.45 -1.49
N MET A 97 -11.62 -1.90 -0.36
CA MET A 97 -10.45 -1.00 -0.33
C MET A 97 -9.22 -1.69 -0.90
N ALA A 98 -8.91 -2.91 -0.46
CA ALA A 98 -7.80 -3.71 -0.97
C ALA A 98 -7.93 -4.00 -2.47
N ARG A 99 -9.13 -4.36 -2.93
CA ARG A 99 -9.38 -4.67 -4.35
C ARG A 99 -9.20 -3.48 -5.27
N TYR A 100 -9.73 -2.31 -4.87
CA TYR A 100 -9.75 -1.14 -5.75
C TYR A 100 -8.61 -0.16 -5.54
N LYS A 101 -7.77 -0.35 -4.50
CA LYS A 101 -6.64 0.54 -4.21
C LYS A 101 -5.72 0.76 -5.42
N GLN A 102 -5.47 -0.29 -6.18
CA GLN A 102 -4.63 -0.23 -7.38
C GLN A 102 -5.19 0.65 -8.51
N LEU A 103 -6.47 1.09 -8.44
CA LEU A 103 -7.02 2.11 -9.36
C LEU A 103 -6.44 3.50 -9.11
N THR A 104 -5.90 3.75 -7.92
CA THR A 104 -5.37 5.06 -7.52
C THR A 104 -3.86 5.11 -7.46
N CYS A 105 -3.20 4.04 -7.03
CA CYS A 105 -1.74 3.98 -6.91
C CYS A 105 -1.26 2.52 -6.84
N PRO A 106 0.03 2.24 -7.13
CA PRO A 106 0.61 0.91 -7.10
C PRO A 106 0.92 0.44 -5.67
N GLU A 107 -0.04 0.62 -4.77
CA GLU A 107 0.00 0.23 -3.37
C GLU A 107 -0.97 -0.91 -3.14
N GLU A 108 -0.53 -1.92 -2.42
CA GLU A 108 -1.33 -3.08 -2.03
C GLU A 108 -1.77 -2.96 -0.57
N ILE A 109 -3.05 -3.20 -0.31
CA ILE A 109 -3.55 -3.38 1.05
C ILE A 109 -3.60 -4.88 1.32
N ARG A 110 -2.75 -5.35 2.23
CA ARG A 110 -2.71 -6.74 2.66
C ARG A 110 -3.51 -6.91 3.94
N ILE A 111 -4.42 -7.88 3.93
CA ILE A 111 -5.25 -8.25 5.05
C ILE A 111 -4.87 -9.67 5.46
N ALA A 112 -4.37 -9.85 6.68
CA ALA A 112 -3.96 -11.14 7.21
C ALA A 112 -4.67 -11.44 8.52
N GLU A 113 -5.19 -12.65 8.66
CA GLU A 113 -5.87 -13.10 9.89
C GLU A 113 -5.00 -14.12 10.62
N ARG A 114 -4.87 -13.95 11.92
CA ARG A 114 -4.18 -14.90 12.80
C ARG A 114 -4.91 -14.95 14.14
N GLY A 115 -5.55 -16.10 14.41
CA GLY A 115 -6.35 -16.27 15.63
C GLY A 115 -7.56 -15.31 15.61
N ASP A 116 -7.64 -14.48 16.63
CA ASP A 116 -8.67 -13.47 16.83
C ASP A 116 -8.30 -12.08 16.27
N GLU A 117 -7.16 -11.96 15.61
CA GLU A 117 -6.64 -10.70 15.07
C GLU A 117 -6.75 -10.64 13.55
N CYS A 118 -7.04 -9.42 13.06
CA CYS A 118 -7.01 -9.05 11.66
C CYS A 118 -6.00 -7.90 11.49
N ALA A 119 -4.91 -8.18 10.79
CA ALA A 119 -3.84 -7.22 10.50
C ALA A 119 -4.03 -6.61 9.12
N VAL A 120 -3.91 -5.28 9.01
CA VAL A 120 -3.99 -4.53 7.77
C VAL A 120 -2.68 -3.78 7.55
N GLN A 121 -2.06 -4.01 6.41
CA GLN A 121 -0.79 -3.41 6.00
C GLN A 121 -0.91 -2.74 4.64
N PHE A 122 -0.14 -1.70 4.42
CA PHE A 122 0.03 -1.04 3.13
C PHE A 122 1.43 -1.34 2.61
N LEU A 123 1.55 -1.75 1.35
CA LEU A 123 2.79 -2.21 0.76
C LEU A 123 3.01 -1.56 -0.61
N TRP A 124 4.09 -0.83 -0.74
CA TRP A 124 4.54 -0.24 -2.01
C TRP A 124 5.52 -1.18 -2.71
N LEU A 125 4.97 -2.10 -3.52
CA LEU A 125 5.76 -3.19 -4.14
C LEU A 125 6.74 -2.73 -5.23
N LEU A 126 6.67 -1.48 -5.67
CA LEU A 126 7.49 -0.91 -6.75
C LEU A 126 8.26 0.33 -6.30
N ALA A 127 8.32 0.60 -5.00
CA ALA A 127 9.07 1.71 -4.45
C ALA A 127 10.51 1.28 -4.15
N ASP A 128 11.47 2.09 -4.58
CA ASP A 128 12.88 1.91 -4.28
C ASP A 128 13.28 2.56 -2.95
N GLU A 129 12.37 3.31 -2.33
CA GLU A 129 12.57 4.03 -1.06
C GLU A 129 11.43 3.77 -0.07
N ILE A 130 11.67 4.09 1.20
CA ILE A 130 10.68 3.95 2.27
C ILE A 130 9.56 4.98 2.07
N GLU A 131 8.32 4.53 2.22
CA GLU A 131 7.17 5.41 2.14
C GLU A 131 7.21 6.49 3.24
N PRO A 132 6.84 7.75 2.91
CA PRO A 132 6.78 8.83 3.88
C PRO A 132 5.82 8.51 5.05
N ALA A 133 6.27 8.81 6.28
CA ALA A 133 5.48 8.55 7.49
C ALA A 133 4.06 9.16 7.42
N LEU A 134 3.96 10.36 6.85
CA LEU A 134 2.70 11.08 6.66
C LEU A 134 1.73 10.32 5.74
N LEU A 135 2.23 9.62 4.71
CA LEU A 135 1.41 8.81 3.82
C LEU A 135 0.80 7.61 4.57
N ILE A 136 1.59 6.92 5.38
CA ILE A 136 1.11 5.82 6.25
C ILE A 136 0.07 6.33 7.25
N ASP A 137 0.31 7.48 7.87
CA ASP A 137 -0.66 8.10 8.79
C ASP A 137 -2.01 8.35 8.13
N GLY A 138 -1.98 8.88 6.89
CA GLY A 138 -3.18 9.13 6.10
C GLY A 138 -3.90 7.82 5.73
N CYS A 139 -3.17 6.80 5.31
CA CYS A 139 -3.73 5.49 4.99
C CYS A 139 -4.39 4.82 6.21
N PHE A 140 -3.73 4.86 7.36
CA PHE A 140 -4.25 4.28 8.60
C PHE A 140 -5.48 5.04 9.11
N ALA A 141 -5.43 6.38 9.09
CA ALA A 141 -6.56 7.22 9.46
C ALA A 141 -7.77 6.98 8.55
N TRP A 142 -7.56 6.79 7.24
CA TRP A 142 -8.61 6.48 6.28
C TRP A 142 -9.32 5.16 6.60
N ILE A 143 -8.57 4.07 6.88
CA ILE A 143 -9.15 2.78 7.29
C ILE A 143 -10.03 2.93 8.53
N VAL A 144 -9.49 3.57 9.57
CA VAL A 144 -10.19 3.75 10.86
C VAL A 144 -11.42 4.64 10.70
N ALA A 145 -11.34 5.70 9.91
CA ALA A 145 -12.48 6.59 9.64
C ALA A 145 -13.64 5.86 8.94
N ILE A 146 -13.35 5.02 7.93
CA ILE A 146 -14.34 4.19 7.26
C ILE A 146 -14.97 3.19 8.24
N GLY A 147 -14.17 2.49 9.05
CA GLY A 147 -14.67 1.53 10.04
C GLY A 147 -15.60 2.17 11.07
N ARG A 148 -15.18 3.30 11.66
CA ARG A 148 -15.98 4.05 12.65
C ARG A 148 -17.28 4.55 12.05
N ARG A 149 -17.22 5.16 10.89
CA ARG A 149 -18.40 5.71 10.23
C ARG A 149 -19.36 4.64 9.76
N GLY A 150 -18.85 3.58 9.14
CA GLY A 150 -19.65 2.47 8.64
C GLY A 150 -20.40 1.74 9.73
N THR A 151 -19.79 1.52 10.89
CA THR A 151 -20.43 0.83 12.03
C THR A 151 -21.28 1.77 12.88
N GLY A 152 -21.20 3.09 12.71
CA GLY A 152 -21.83 4.07 13.61
C GLY A 152 -21.32 3.99 15.05
N ARG A 153 -20.16 3.38 15.28
CA ARG A 153 -19.55 3.13 16.59
C ARG A 153 -18.07 3.41 16.57
N LEU A 154 -17.45 3.50 17.74
CA LEU A 154 -15.99 3.56 17.86
C LEU A 154 -15.40 2.16 17.64
N VAL A 155 -15.15 1.83 16.38
CA VAL A 155 -14.27 0.71 16.02
C VAL A 155 -12.85 1.23 16.05
N ASN A 156 -12.07 0.70 16.98
CA ASN A 156 -10.68 1.10 17.17
C ASN A 156 -9.77 -0.08 16.85
N PRO A 157 -8.56 0.17 16.32
CA PRO A 157 -7.55 -0.88 16.30
C PRO A 157 -7.27 -1.40 17.71
N LYS A 158 -6.95 -2.66 17.84
CA LYS A 158 -6.41 -3.25 19.08
C LYS A 158 -5.04 -2.66 19.40
N ARG A 159 -4.25 -2.38 18.36
CA ARG A 159 -2.98 -1.69 18.40
C ARG A 159 -2.58 -1.16 17.02
N VAL A 160 -1.71 -0.18 17.04
CA VAL A 160 -1.00 0.34 15.85
C VAL A 160 0.49 0.06 16.02
N GLU A 161 1.13 -0.47 15.02
CA GLU A 161 2.58 -0.68 14.98
C GLU A 161 3.19 0.19 13.88
N LEU A 162 4.23 0.98 14.22
CA LEU A 162 4.92 1.91 13.32
C LEU A 162 6.41 1.63 13.32
N GLN A 163 7.03 1.53 12.13
CA GLN A 163 8.46 1.25 11.98
C GLN A 163 9.34 2.40 12.47
N ARG A 164 8.87 3.64 12.32
CA ARG A 164 9.61 4.84 12.65
C ARG A 164 9.91 4.98 14.16
N THR A 165 10.88 5.82 14.47
CA THR A 165 11.20 6.21 15.85
C THR A 165 10.01 6.90 16.52
N GLU A 166 9.95 6.83 17.85
CA GLU A 166 8.86 7.41 18.62
C GLU A 166 8.84 8.94 18.50
N ALA A 167 7.69 9.44 18.07
CA ALA A 167 7.37 10.87 18.08
C ALA A 167 5.86 11.05 18.28
N HIS A 168 5.48 12.05 19.09
CA HIS A 168 4.07 12.44 19.30
C HIS A 168 3.13 11.30 19.71
N ARG A 169 3.58 10.31 20.50
CA ARG A 169 2.82 9.11 20.93
C ARG A 169 1.39 9.43 21.35
N LYS A 170 1.21 10.39 22.25
CA LYS A 170 -0.13 10.78 22.76
C LYS A 170 -1.09 11.18 21.65
N MET A 171 -0.62 11.87 20.63
CA MET A 171 -1.43 12.28 19.46
C MET A 171 -1.95 11.06 18.71
N TYR A 172 -1.09 10.07 18.45
CA TYR A 172 -1.50 8.84 17.78
C TYR A 172 -2.46 8.02 18.62
N GLU A 173 -2.16 7.83 19.92
CA GLU A 173 -3.03 7.09 20.84
C GLU A 173 -4.40 7.78 21.00
N GLN A 174 -4.45 9.10 21.02
CA GLN A 174 -5.71 9.85 21.01
C GLN A 174 -6.50 9.68 19.71
N HIS A 175 -5.82 9.69 18.56
CA HIS A 175 -6.50 9.54 17.28
C HIS A 175 -7.02 8.11 17.09
N PHE A 176 -6.19 7.09 17.31
CA PHE A 176 -6.53 5.69 17.08
C PHE A 176 -7.30 5.07 18.26
N GLN A 177 -7.27 5.69 19.44
CA GLN A 177 -7.88 5.18 20.67
C GLN A 177 -7.37 3.78 21.05
N CYS A 178 -6.07 3.54 20.86
CA CYS A 178 -5.41 2.27 21.17
C CYS A 178 -3.91 2.49 21.44
N PRO A 179 -3.21 1.50 22.02
CA PRO A 179 -1.75 1.56 22.17
C PRO A 179 -1.04 1.66 20.83
N VAL A 180 0.03 2.47 20.77
CA VAL A 180 0.88 2.64 19.59
C VAL A 180 2.30 2.18 19.89
N LYS A 181 2.79 1.20 19.15
CA LYS A 181 4.14 0.67 19.24
C LYS A 181 5.01 1.27 18.14
N PHE A 182 6.03 2.02 18.54
CA PHE A 182 7.07 2.55 17.65
C PHE A 182 8.27 1.60 17.58
N GLY A 183 9.10 1.76 16.55
CA GLY A 183 10.24 0.87 16.31
C GLY A 183 9.81 -0.58 15.98
N ALA A 184 8.62 -0.75 15.44
CA ALA A 184 8.11 -2.04 15.02
C ALA A 184 8.81 -2.52 13.73
N ARG A 185 8.69 -3.80 13.40
CA ARG A 185 9.26 -4.38 12.18
C ARG A 185 8.55 -3.92 10.90
N GLN A 186 7.27 -3.58 11.02
CA GLN A 186 6.39 -3.18 9.91
C GLN A 186 5.36 -2.17 10.38
N ASN A 187 4.79 -1.39 9.44
CA ASN A 187 3.64 -0.54 9.69
C ASN A 187 2.37 -1.39 9.61
N VAL A 188 1.63 -1.53 10.71
CA VAL A 188 0.45 -2.43 10.80
C VAL A 188 -0.66 -1.81 11.65
N LEU A 189 -1.89 -1.88 11.16
CA LEU A 189 -3.11 -1.74 11.95
C LEU A 189 -3.60 -3.14 12.33
N VAL A 190 -3.84 -3.39 13.60
CA VAL A 190 -4.39 -4.67 14.07
C VAL A 190 -5.74 -4.43 14.72
N PHE A 191 -6.76 -5.12 14.23
CA PHE A 191 -8.12 -5.09 14.77
C PHE A 191 -8.48 -6.44 15.39
N ASP A 192 -9.43 -6.43 16.33
CA ASP A 192 -10.09 -7.65 16.75
C ASP A 192 -10.99 -8.16 15.61
N LYS A 193 -10.97 -9.47 15.35
CA LYS A 193 -11.77 -10.08 14.30
C LYS A 193 -13.26 -9.81 14.48
N ALA A 194 -13.74 -9.77 15.73
CA ALA A 194 -15.12 -9.44 16.06
C ALA A 194 -15.51 -8.03 15.60
N ASP A 195 -14.60 -7.05 15.65
CA ASP A 195 -14.84 -5.70 15.17
C ASP A 195 -14.87 -5.63 13.64
N VAL A 196 -14.03 -6.43 12.98
CA VAL A 196 -14.01 -6.52 11.51
C VAL A 196 -15.30 -7.15 10.96
N GLU A 197 -15.93 -8.07 11.70
CA GLU A 197 -17.21 -8.69 11.32
C GLU A 197 -18.43 -7.78 11.56
N ARG A 198 -18.26 -6.62 12.21
CA ARG A 198 -19.41 -5.74 12.50
C ARG A 198 -20.10 -5.28 11.23
N PRO A 199 -21.45 -5.40 11.18
CA PRO A 199 -22.22 -4.87 10.06
C PRO A 199 -22.15 -3.34 10.02
N PHE A 200 -22.21 -2.80 8.81
CA PHE A 200 -22.26 -1.36 8.60
C PHE A 200 -23.72 -0.86 8.65
N VAL A 201 -23.95 0.17 9.46
CA VAL A 201 -25.25 0.88 9.51
C VAL A 201 -25.47 1.74 8.26
N THR A 202 -24.40 2.03 7.54
CA THR A 202 -24.40 2.77 6.28
C THR A 202 -24.65 1.88 5.06
N HIS A 203 -24.78 0.55 5.24
CA HIS A 203 -24.92 -0.38 4.10
C HIS A 203 -26.03 0.04 3.14
N ASN A 204 -25.69 0.10 1.85
CA ASN A 204 -26.63 0.42 0.79
C ASN A 204 -26.37 -0.46 -0.44
N ALA A 205 -27.17 -1.50 -0.60
CA ALA A 205 -27.02 -2.46 -1.70
C ALA A 205 -27.31 -1.83 -3.06
N ASP A 206 -28.26 -0.92 -3.16
CA ASP A 206 -28.65 -0.29 -4.43
C ASP A 206 -27.52 0.63 -4.94
N LEU A 207 -26.93 1.42 -4.05
CA LEU A 207 -25.79 2.25 -4.41
C LEU A 207 -24.58 1.40 -4.85
N LEU A 208 -24.33 0.30 -4.15
CA LEU A 208 -23.25 -0.62 -4.53
C LEU A 208 -23.53 -1.33 -5.86
N ALA A 209 -24.78 -1.65 -6.18
CA ALA A 209 -25.15 -2.24 -7.46
C ALA A 209 -24.86 -1.31 -8.65
N ILE A 210 -24.88 0.00 -8.42
CA ILE A 210 -24.51 1.02 -9.44
C ILE A 210 -22.99 1.20 -9.50
N LEU A 211 -22.33 1.34 -8.35
CA LEU A 211 -20.93 1.75 -8.27
C LEU A 211 -19.95 0.59 -8.53
N ALA A 212 -20.23 -0.61 -7.99
CA ALA A 212 -19.31 -1.73 -8.07
C ALA A 212 -19.01 -2.17 -9.52
N PRO A 213 -20.01 -2.27 -10.44
CA PRO A 213 -19.71 -2.59 -11.85
C PRO A 213 -18.80 -1.58 -12.54
N GLN A 214 -18.91 -0.28 -12.20
CA GLN A 214 -18.07 0.76 -12.77
C GLN A 214 -16.61 0.63 -12.29
N LEU A 215 -16.41 0.38 -11.00
CA LEU A 215 -15.08 0.14 -10.44
C LEU A 215 -14.46 -1.16 -11.01
N GLU A 216 -15.24 -2.22 -11.17
CA GLU A 216 -14.79 -3.47 -11.81
C GLU A 216 -14.41 -3.24 -13.29
N ALA A 217 -15.19 -2.47 -14.02
CA ALA A 217 -14.89 -2.16 -15.41
C ALA A 217 -13.60 -1.34 -15.53
N GLN A 218 -13.40 -0.33 -14.67
CA GLN A 218 -12.16 0.44 -14.62
C GLN A 218 -10.96 -0.45 -14.26
N LEU A 219 -11.10 -1.32 -13.28
CA LEU A 219 -10.06 -2.26 -12.87
C LEU A 219 -9.71 -3.22 -14.03
N THR A 220 -10.71 -3.78 -14.69
CA THR A 220 -10.53 -4.66 -15.85
C THR A 220 -9.82 -3.92 -16.99
N GLN A 221 -10.23 -2.70 -17.28
CA GLN A 221 -9.60 -1.87 -18.32
C GLN A 221 -8.13 -1.55 -17.98
N GLN A 222 -7.85 -1.19 -16.74
CA GLN A 222 -6.49 -0.90 -16.28
C GLN A 222 -5.60 -2.16 -16.34
N LEU A 223 -6.14 -3.31 -15.93
CA LEU A 223 -5.43 -4.59 -16.04
C LEU A 223 -5.22 -5.02 -17.49
N ALA A 224 -6.19 -4.78 -18.39
CA ALA A 224 -6.06 -5.11 -19.81
C ALA A 224 -4.98 -4.26 -20.52
N GLN A 225 -4.61 -3.11 -19.97
CA GLN A 225 -3.50 -2.29 -20.49
C GLN A 225 -2.12 -2.81 -20.05
N LYS A 226 -2.08 -3.67 -19.03
CA LYS A 226 -0.85 -4.35 -18.59
C LYS A 226 -0.62 -5.59 -19.44
N SER A 227 0.65 -5.88 -19.75
CA SER A 227 1.01 -7.17 -20.36
C SER A 227 0.56 -8.35 -19.47
N VAL A 228 0.39 -9.51 -20.05
CA VAL A 228 0.04 -10.72 -19.28
C VAL A 228 1.13 -11.04 -18.24
N SER A 229 2.39 -10.81 -18.61
CA SER A 229 3.53 -10.95 -17.71
C SER A 229 3.44 -10.03 -16.48
N GLU A 230 3.07 -8.75 -16.68
CA GLU A 230 2.86 -7.80 -15.58
C GLU A 230 1.67 -8.19 -14.69
N GLN A 231 0.58 -8.67 -15.27
CA GLN A 231 -0.58 -9.17 -14.54
C GLN A 231 -0.21 -10.38 -13.67
N VAL A 232 0.49 -11.37 -14.26
CA VAL A 232 0.98 -12.56 -13.54
C VAL A 232 1.92 -12.16 -12.41
N LYS A 233 2.87 -11.29 -12.67
CA LYS A 233 3.83 -10.83 -11.64
C LYS A 233 3.13 -10.12 -10.48
N GLY A 234 2.13 -9.28 -10.76
CA GLY A 234 1.31 -8.65 -9.72
C GLY A 234 0.54 -9.65 -8.86
N ILE A 235 -0.05 -10.69 -9.49
CA ILE A 235 -0.75 -11.75 -8.76
C ILE A 235 0.24 -12.57 -7.91
N LEU A 236 1.40 -12.91 -8.46
CA LEU A 236 2.44 -13.66 -7.75
C LEU A 236 2.90 -12.91 -6.50
N LYS A 237 3.19 -11.61 -6.60
CA LYS A 237 3.57 -10.78 -5.45
C LYS A 237 2.50 -10.78 -4.35
N ARG A 238 1.23 -10.72 -4.72
CA ARG A 238 0.11 -10.75 -3.78
C ARG A 238 -0.03 -12.11 -3.07
N LEU A 239 0.17 -13.21 -3.80
CA LEU A 239 -0.05 -14.57 -3.28
C LEU A 239 1.15 -15.15 -2.53
N LEU A 240 2.36 -14.59 -2.72
CA LEU A 240 3.61 -15.11 -2.12
C LEU A 240 3.72 -14.93 -0.59
N ALA A 241 2.72 -14.39 0.10
CA ALA A 241 2.74 -14.20 1.56
C ALA A 241 2.78 -15.54 2.33
N GLY A 242 3.93 -16.23 2.31
CA GLY A 242 4.12 -17.55 2.92
C GLY A 242 3.50 -18.70 2.14
N GLN A 243 3.06 -18.46 0.90
CA GLN A 243 2.50 -19.48 0.01
C GLN A 243 3.37 -19.65 -1.25
N ARG A 244 3.15 -20.76 -1.96
CA ARG A 244 3.81 -21.02 -3.24
C ARG A 244 2.73 -21.18 -4.33
N PRO A 245 2.25 -20.04 -4.89
CA PRO A 245 1.19 -20.09 -5.89
C PRO A 245 1.64 -20.83 -7.14
N GLY A 246 0.83 -21.81 -7.57
CA GLY A 246 1.03 -22.54 -8.81
C GLY A 246 0.45 -21.82 -10.03
N LEU A 247 0.80 -22.28 -11.21
CA LEU A 247 0.28 -21.78 -12.48
C LEU A 247 -1.26 -21.83 -12.53
N GLU A 248 -1.87 -22.89 -11.98
CA GLU A 248 -3.33 -23.06 -11.93
C GLU A 248 -4.01 -21.96 -11.10
N THR A 249 -3.44 -21.66 -9.93
CA THR A 249 -3.96 -20.60 -9.06
C THR A 249 -3.94 -19.25 -9.76
N VAL A 250 -2.81 -18.92 -10.41
CA VAL A 250 -2.65 -17.63 -11.12
C VAL A 250 -3.53 -17.58 -12.37
N ALA A 251 -3.69 -18.68 -13.10
CA ALA A 251 -4.59 -18.77 -14.24
C ALA A 251 -6.05 -18.55 -13.81
N GLY A 252 -6.46 -19.15 -12.68
CA GLY A 252 -7.78 -18.96 -12.10
C GLY A 252 -8.07 -17.50 -11.73
N GLU A 253 -7.10 -16.79 -11.10
CA GLU A 253 -7.20 -15.35 -10.80
C GLU A 253 -7.41 -14.50 -12.08
N LEU A 254 -6.77 -14.90 -13.20
CA LEU A 254 -6.92 -14.23 -14.49
C LEU A 254 -8.14 -14.72 -15.29
N ARG A 255 -8.92 -15.67 -14.75
CA ARG A 255 -10.04 -16.31 -15.44
C ARG A 255 -9.62 -16.94 -16.78
N LEU A 256 -8.42 -17.51 -16.83
CA LEU A 256 -7.84 -18.20 -17.98
C LEU A 256 -7.63 -19.66 -17.66
N SER A 257 -7.62 -20.51 -18.71
CA SER A 257 -7.05 -21.84 -18.56
C SER A 257 -5.51 -21.76 -18.48
N THR A 258 -4.88 -22.72 -17.82
CA THR A 258 -3.40 -22.82 -17.73
C THR A 258 -2.75 -22.82 -19.12
N ARG A 259 -3.34 -23.55 -20.10
CA ARG A 259 -2.89 -23.59 -21.49
C ARG A 259 -2.96 -22.20 -22.15
N THR A 260 -4.02 -21.43 -21.90
CA THR A 260 -4.18 -20.08 -22.46
C THR A 260 -3.16 -19.14 -21.85
N LEU A 261 -2.95 -19.22 -20.54
CA LEU A 261 -1.96 -18.42 -19.84
C LEU A 261 -0.55 -18.70 -20.37
N GLN A 262 -0.14 -19.97 -20.44
CA GLN A 262 1.17 -20.35 -20.98
C GLN A 262 1.38 -19.84 -22.41
N ARG A 263 0.38 -20.01 -23.30
CA ARG A 263 0.46 -19.52 -24.68
C ARG A 263 0.66 -17.99 -24.74
N ARG A 264 -0.04 -17.22 -23.89
CA ARG A 264 0.09 -15.77 -23.85
C ARG A 264 1.46 -15.35 -23.32
N LEU A 265 1.96 -16.00 -22.26
CA LEU A 265 3.31 -15.75 -21.73
C LEU A 265 4.38 -16.04 -22.78
N THR A 266 4.27 -17.18 -23.50
CA THR A 266 5.18 -17.51 -24.60
C THR A 266 5.15 -16.42 -25.69
N GLY A 267 3.98 -15.89 -26.01
CA GLY A 267 3.84 -14.75 -26.95
C GLY A 267 4.56 -13.48 -26.49
N GLU A 268 4.69 -13.29 -25.19
CA GLU A 268 5.45 -12.19 -24.56
C GLU A 268 6.92 -12.56 -24.26
N ARG A 269 7.38 -13.73 -24.72
CA ARG A 269 8.73 -14.27 -24.46
C ARG A 269 9.06 -14.41 -22.98
N ALA A 270 8.06 -14.68 -22.16
CA ALA A 270 8.18 -14.89 -20.72
C ALA A 270 7.75 -16.31 -20.33
N THR A 271 8.30 -16.82 -19.23
CA THR A 271 7.86 -18.06 -18.61
C THR A 271 7.31 -17.78 -17.21
N PHE A 272 6.39 -18.63 -16.74
CA PHE A 272 5.87 -18.51 -15.38
C PHE A 272 6.97 -18.62 -14.32
N GLN A 273 7.98 -19.45 -14.54
CA GLN A 273 9.11 -19.62 -13.64
C GLN A 273 9.93 -18.33 -13.53
N GLN A 274 10.26 -17.68 -14.66
CA GLN A 274 10.96 -16.38 -14.66
C GLN A 274 10.16 -15.32 -13.90
N LEU A 275 8.85 -15.21 -14.15
CA LEU A 275 8.00 -14.24 -13.46
C LEU A 275 7.89 -14.52 -11.96
N MET A 276 7.92 -15.80 -11.55
CA MET A 276 7.98 -16.20 -10.14
C MET A 276 9.31 -15.75 -9.51
N GLU A 277 10.42 -15.93 -10.19
CA GLU A 277 11.74 -15.50 -9.72
C GLU A 277 11.83 -13.98 -9.64
N ASP A 278 11.34 -13.26 -10.66
CA ASP A 278 11.26 -11.80 -10.66
C ASP A 278 10.41 -11.28 -9.48
N ALA A 279 9.23 -11.87 -9.27
CA ALA A 279 8.35 -11.49 -8.17
C ALA A 279 8.99 -11.73 -6.81
N ARG A 280 9.69 -12.86 -6.63
CA ARG A 280 10.45 -13.18 -5.41
C ARG A 280 11.61 -12.22 -5.18
N ARG A 281 12.37 -11.91 -6.24
CA ARG A 281 13.49 -10.97 -6.18
C ARG A 281 13.03 -9.59 -5.73
N GLU A 282 12.00 -9.04 -6.38
CA GLU A 282 11.45 -7.72 -6.06
C GLU A 282 10.88 -7.67 -4.64
N LEU A 283 10.17 -8.72 -4.19
CA LEU A 283 9.68 -8.80 -2.81
C LEU A 283 10.82 -8.97 -1.80
N ALA A 284 11.88 -9.74 -2.14
CA ALA A 284 13.05 -9.88 -1.28
C ALA A 284 13.73 -8.54 -1.04
N GLN A 285 14.00 -7.80 -2.11
CA GLN A 285 14.55 -6.45 -2.03
C GLN A 285 13.68 -5.55 -1.18
N HIS A 286 12.35 -5.55 -1.41
CA HIS A 286 11.39 -4.78 -0.62
C HIS A 286 11.47 -5.13 0.87
N TYR A 287 11.39 -6.41 1.25
CA TYR A 287 11.45 -6.80 2.66
C TYR A 287 12.81 -6.49 3.30
N LEU A 288 13.89 -6.65 2.57
CA LEU A 288 15.23 -6.34 3.08
C LEU A 288 15.45 -4.84 3.30
N LEU A 289 14.88 -3.98 2.47
CA LEU A 289 14.96 -2.52 2.59
C LEU A 289 13.96 -1.95 3.60
N HIS A 290 12.73 -2.44 3.55
CA HIS A 290 11.58 -1.77 4.20
C HIS A 290 11.06 -2.50 5.44
N SER A 291 11.77 -3.52 5.92
CA SER A 291 11.40 -4.20 7.17
C SER A 291 12.61 -4.69 7.93
N SER A 292 12.47 -4.83 9.25
CA SER A 292 13.45 -5.49 10.12
C SER A 292 13.16 -6.98 10.33
N LEU A 293 12.49 -7.62 9.36
CA LEU A 293 12.24 -9.06 9.38
C LEU A 293 13.55 -9.85 9.40
N GLU A 294 13.59 -10.93 10.16
CA GLU A 294 14.69 -11.87 10.11
C GLU A 294 14.80 -12.50 8.71
N LEU A 295 16.02 -12.87 8.31
CA LEU A 295 16.24 -13.45 6.96
C LEU A 295 15.44 -14.74 6.75
N ASN A 296 15.24 -15.53 7.82
CA ASN A 296 14.42 -16.75 7.78
C ASN A 296 12.93 -16.43 7.60
N GLU A 297 12.44 -15.37 8.26
CA GLU A 297 11.06 -14.89 8.08
C GLU A 297 10.85 -14.38 6.65
N THR A 298 11.84 -13.66 6.12
CA THR A 298 11.82 -13.20 4.73
C THR A 298 11.75 -14.37 3.75
N ALA A 299 12.59 -15.40 3.94
CA ALA A 299 12.56 -16.61 3.12
C ALA A 299 11.16 -17.27 3.12
N TYR A 300 10.56 -17.40 4.29
CA TYR A 300 9.22 -17.98 4.45
C TYR A 300 8.16 -17.14 3.70
N LEU A 301 8.18 -15.81 3.85
CA LEU A 301 7.23 -14.92 3.16
C LEU A 301 7.38 -14.96 1.64
N LEU A 302 8.56 -15.30 1.12
CA LEU A 302 8.81 -15.52 -0.30
C LEU A 302 8.41 -16.92 -0.80
N GLY A 303 7.85 -17.76 0.08
CA GLY A 303 7.41 -19.12 -0.25
C GLY A 303 8.57 -20.10 -0.46
N TYR A 304 9.71 -19.89 0.23
CA TYR A 304 10.77 -20.89 0.34
C TYR A 304 10.52 -21.82 1.53
N GLU A 305 10.85 -23.09 1.35
CA GLU A 305 10.72 -24.11 2.39
C GLU A 305 11.85 -23.97 3.44
N ASP A 306 13.02 -23.53 3.00
CA ASP A 306 14.19 -23.31 3.85
C ASP A 306 14.94 -22.03 3.47
N ALA A 307 15.64 -21.45 4.43
CA ALA A 307 16.38 -20.21 4.24
C ALA A 307 17.60 -20.36 3.29
N ASN A 308 18.22 -21.54 3.23
CA ASN A 308 19.39 -21.75 2.38
C ASN A 308 19.00 -21.69 0.90
N SER A 309 17.82 -22.18 0.55
CA SER A 309 17.30 -22.08 -0.82
C SER A 309 17.06 -20.63 -1.20
N PHE A 310 16.54 -19.79 -0.29
CA PHE A 310 16.44 -18.35 -0.50
C PHE A 310 17.82 -17.70 -0.63
N PHE A 311 18.77 -18.00 0.24
CA PHE A 311 20.11 -17.40 0.21
C PHE A 311 20.83 -17.69 -1.11
N ARG A 312 20.74 -18.92 -1.61
CA ARG A 312 21.29 -19.29 -2.92
C ARG A 312 20.63 -18.52 -4.06
N ALA A 313 19.29 -18.45 -4.06
CA ALA A 313 18.55 -17.70 -5.06
C ALA A 313 18.91 -16.21 -5.03
N PHE A 314 18.95 -15.60 -3.85
CA PHE A 314 19.28 -14.20 -3.69
C PHE A 314 20.71 -13.88 -4.13
N HIS A 315 21.67 -14.73 -3.77
CA HIS A 315 23.06 -14.59 -4.24
C HIS A 315 23.15 -14.72 -5.75
N HIS A 316 22.35 -15.58 -6.37
CA HIS A 316 22.27 -15.67 -7.84
C HIS A 316 21.75 -14.38 -8.48
N TRP A 317 20.77 -13.72 -7.85
CA TRP A 317 20.16 -12.49 -8.38
C TRP A 317 21.00 -11.24 -8.19
N GLU A 318 21.63 -11.12 -6.98
CA GLU A 318 22.27 -9.87 -6.53
C GLU A 318 23.81 -9.97 -6.41
N GLY A 319 24.38 -11.16 -6.58
CA GLY A 319 25.82 -11.39 -6.45
C GLY A 319 26.35 -11.35 -5.01
N THR A 320 25.49 -11.16 -4.01
CA THR A 320 25.86 -11.06 -2.59
C THR A 320 24.82 -11.73 -1.69
N SER A 321 25.14 -11.93 -0.42
CA SER A 321 24.16 -12.49 0.53
C SER A 321 23.06 -11.48 0.90
N PRO A 322 21.83 -11.95 1.30
CA PRO A 322 20.76 -11.06 1.72
C PRO A 322 21.17 -10.14 2.88
N GLY A 323 21.97 -10.63 3.82
CA GLY A 323 22.45 -9.87 4.98
C GLY A 323 23.43 -8.74 4.57
N GLU A 324 24.41 -9.03 3.73
CA GLU A 324 25.35 -8.06 3.20
C GLU A 324 24.65 -7.01 2.35
N TRP A 325 23.71 -7.45 1.52
CA TRP A 325 22.91 -6.58 0.67
C TRP A 325 22.08 -5.59 1.53
N ARG A 326 21.39 -6.08 2.57
CA ARG A 326 20.68 -5.24 3.53
C ARG A 326 21.60 -4.22 4.19
N ALA A 327 22.76 -4.65 4.66
CA ALA A 327 23.72 -3.77 5.35
C ALA A 327 24.29 -2.68 4.44
N SER A 328 24.54 -2.97 3.17
CA SER A 328 25.07 -1.99 2.20
C SER A 328 24.02 -0.93 1.86
N HIS A 329 22.76 -1.31 1.68
CA HIS A 329 21.68 -0.39 1.32
C HIS A 329 21.14 0.40 2.53
N ALA A 330 21.17 -0.16 3.74
CA ALA A 330 20.85 0.59 4.95
C ALA A 330 21.81 1.76 5.22
N ARG A 331 23.09 1.61 4.88
CA ARG A 331 24.11 2.68 5.00
C ARG A 331 23.91 3.81 3.99
N SER A 332 23.41 3.49 2.81
CA SER A 332 23.16 4.51 1.76
C SER A 332 22.01 5.45 2.14
N GLY A 333 21.00 4.98 2.89
CA GLY A 333 19.90 5.81 3.41
C GLY A 333 20.33 6.78 4.53
N GLN A 334 21.30 6.40 5.36
CA GLN A 334 21.78 7.24 6.46
C GLN A 334 22.74 8.36 6.03
N ILE A 335 23.45 8.21 4.91
CA ILE A 335 24.37 9.23 4.39
C ILE A 335 23.61 10.42 3.82
N GLN A 336 22.42 10.24 3.28
CA GLN A 336 21.59 11.34 2.78
C GLN A 336 20.93 12.19 3.88
N GLU A 337 20.74 11.66 5.09
CA GLU A 337 20.21 12.44 6.23
C GLU A 337 21.24 13.33 6.91
N THR A 338 22.54 13.05 6.75
CA THR A 338 23.62 13.81 7.41
C THR A 338 24.16 14.96 6.59
N GLU A 339 23.91 15.04 5.28
CA GLU A 339 24.39 16.14 4.42
C GLU A 339 23.40 17.33 4.33
N THR A 340 22.24 17.26 4.94
CA THR A 340 21.22 18.33 4.94
C THR A 340 21.10 19.11 6.23
N SER A 341 22.13 19.13 7.10
CA SER A 341 22.14 20.01 8.27
C SER A 341 22.99 21.27 7.96
N PRO A 342 22.41 22.43 7.67
CA PRO A 342 23.16 23.67 7.54
C PRO A 342 23.55 24.16 8.92
N VAL A 343 24.81 24.54 9.06
CA VAL A 343 25.40 25.34 10.14
C VAL A 343 24.75 26.72 10.20
#